data_7da406eee7775b29e5a6f3cb9fbfd2e5
#
_entry.id   7da406eee7775b29e5a6f3cb9fbfd2e5
#
_cell.length_a   1.000
_cell.length_b   1.000
_cell.length_c   1.000
_cell.angle_alpha   90.00
_cell.angle_beta   90.00
_cell.angle_gamma   90.00
#
_symmetry.space_group_name_H-M   'P 1'
#
loop_
_entity.id
_entity.type
_entity.pdbx_description
1 polymer ?
#
loop_
_entity_poly.entity_id
_entity_poly.type
_entity_poly.pdbx_seq_one_letter_code
_entity_poly.pdbx_strand_id
1 'polypeptide(L)'
;MLGAVLAACLPPLYAPPVQIPQDTGTVDAPVYEDSAHGVGIPRPFDDWVFEPGQGRRTTTVIFHPRDAALGNQLWGALILTTYPGRASLVQVAEQRLRLTWRPQLGASFTILGRSALQVAGYPAVHLALSGVIDGVALRAEEYIVARRGDLIILQFRCPHSLPYDSITAGYRRVLDGLAVGEARAVVETGRPAAAESPPSPRAQPWSPWQARSLDALVRYDSSTLRADFVVRIGLVNEGPVPADSALFWLWPGFALDSLRTTASTLRPEGTGGFWRLALPDEVPPQAGTAITVFYHLGAEAVALSPTHGGFAPDAAYLAFDWLPRAQSAVDSAGQVQESVRPRLTLRFDVPAAWRAIAPGRMTADVVSSGRRRTTWETEDVASATPAFALGPYRVVERRSDGLGVDLWLAPDDQVSAATVDALSDAVRAGWIFCSRAFGRLPIAEINVVSTRLPETRGFLGLVLSGGLDTSRDLLVREVARSWWGNSVNAEGPGSWWVLEGFPAWTAIAARGALDGDTVRQRLVRDAEVRWRAAAPEAGDPPLTTLVPGAPGADLLRSKGAAALEAARRAAGDASFREAMRSIALEHRNGWVSVQAILDALGADAAAVLRPYLF
;
A
#
# COMPACT_ATOMS: atom_id res chain seq x y z
N MET A 1 -9.45 32.69 -3.15
CA MET A 1 -9.19 31.61 -2.17
C MET A 1 -9.32 30.20 -2.77
N LEU A 2 -10.19 29.96 -3.78
CA LEU A 2 -10.32 28.63 -4.42
C LEU A 2 -9.04 28.13 -5.11
N GLY A 3 -8.24 28.98 -5.72
CA GLY A 3 -6.99 28.57 -6.39
C GLY A 3 -5.91 28.02 -5.46
N ALA A 4 -5.92 28.40 -4.18
CA ALA A 4 -4.93 27.93 -3.22
C ALA A 4 -5.21 26.50 -2.69
N VAL A 5 -6.48 26.09 -2.67
CA VAL A 5 -6.87 24.76 -2.15
C VAL A 5 -6.55 23.64 -3.15
N LEU A 6 -6.62 23.94 -4.46
CA LEU A 6 -6.28 22.95 -5.49
C LEU A 6 -4.77 22.71 -5.64
N ALA A 7 -3.95 23.73 -5.37
CA ALA A 7 -2.49 23.61 -5.44
C ALA A 7 -1.91 22.73 -4.29
N ALA A 8 -2.62 22.64 -3.16
CA ALA A 8 -2.20 21.84 -2.00
C ALA A 8 -2.54 20.34 -2.12
N CYS A 9 -3.37 19.95 -3.09
CA CYS A 9 -3.95 18.60 -3.16
C CYS A 9 -3.28 17.64 -4.15
N LEU A 10 -2.26 18.06 -4.88
CA LEU A 10 -1.56 17.21 -5.84
C LEU A 10 -0.15 16.89 -5.32
N PRO A 11 0.18 15.63 -5.05
CA PRO A 11 1.57 15.26 -4.85
C PRO A 11 2.35 15.52 -6.14
N PRO A 12 3.61 15.99 -6.05
CA PRO A 12 4.42 16.21 -7.23
C PRO A 12 4.77 14.88 -7.89
N LEU A 13 4.05 14.52 -8.93
CA LEU A 13 4.54 13.56 -9.91
C LEU A 13 5.51 14.34 -10.80
N TYR A 14 6.74 13.90 -10.84
CA TYR A 14 7.85 14.57 -11.51
C TYR A 14 7.56 14.80 -13.00
N ALA A 15 7.55 16.05 -13.41
CA ALA A 15 7.81 16.48 -14.79
C ALA A 15 8.71 17.72 -14.75
N PRO A 16 9.64 17.90 -15.71
CA PRO A 16 10.42 19.12 -15.83
C PRO A 16 9.51 20.33 -16.01
N PRO A 17 9.94 21.53 -15.63
CA PRO A 17 9.10 22.73 -15.70
C PRO A 17 8.77 23.07 -17.15
N VAL A 18 7.50 22.89 -17.51
CA VAL A 18 6.96 23.45 -18.74
C VAL A 18 6.65 24.92 -18.46
N GLN A 19 7.25 25.84 -19.21
CA GLN A 19 6.85 27.25 -19.17
C GLN A 19 5.45 27.36 -19.81
N ILE A 20 4.45 27.59 -18.97
CA ILE A 20 3.08 27.87 -19.41
C ILE A 20 2.99 29.38 -19.68
N PRO A 21 2.44 29.82 -20.84
CA PRO A 21 2.12 31.22 -21.04
C PRO A 21 1.11 31.66 -19.96
N GLN A 22 1.42 32.73 -19.25
CA GLN A 22 0.52 33.34 -18.26
C GLN A 22 -0.56 34.09 -19.01
N ASP A 23 -1.62 33.40 -19.39
CA ASP A 23 -2.86 34.05 -19.79
C ASP A 23 -3.87 33.92 -18.64
N THR A 24 -4.08 35.00 -17.92
CA THR A 24 -4.88 35.06 -16.70
C THR A 24 -6.28 35.60 -17.02
N GLY A 25 -7.04 34.88 -17.83
CA GLY A 25 -8.41 35.27 -18.19
C GLY A 25 -9.38 34.09 -18.19
N THR A 26 -10.61 34.35 -17.75
CA THR A 26 -11.75 33.45 -17.94
C THR A 26 -12.00 33.26 -19.44
N VAL A 27 -11.99 31.99 -19.90
CA VAL A 27 -12.24 31.67 -21.31
C VAL A 27 -13.71 31.33 -21.50
N ASP A 28 -14.42 32.19 -22.25
CA ASP A 28 -15.80 31.95 -22.65
C ASP A 28 -15.85 31.30 -24.05
N ALA A 29 -15.40 30.05 -24.10
CA ALA A 29 -15.39 29.27 -25.33
C ALA A 29 -16.29 28.03 -25.20
N PRO A 30 -16.88 27.52 -26.30
CA PRO A 30 -17.67 26.28 -26.26
C PRO A 30 -16.82 25.04 -26.01
N VAL A 31 -15.52 25.14 -26.31
CA VAL A 31 -14.54 24.06 -26.12
C VAL A 31 -13.27 24.68 -25.53
N TYR A 32 -12.71 24.05 -24.52
CA TYR A 32 -11.35 24.32 -24.06
C TYR A 32 -10.38 23.39 -24.80
N GLU A 33 -9.32 23.95 -25.36
CA GLU A 33 -8.29 23.21 -26.08
C GLU A 33 -6.91 23.48 -25.47
N ASP A 34 -6.23 22.42 -25.05
CA ASP A 34 -4.80 22.43 -24.71
C ASP A 34 -4.02 21.78 -25.85
N SER A 35 -3.61 22.61 -26.81
CA SER A 35 -2.88 22.17 -28.00
C SER A 35 -1.49 21.61 -27.67
N ALA A 36 -0.87 22.04 -26.55
CA ALA A 36 0.43 21.55 -26.12
C ALA A 36 0.35 20.08 -25.66
N HIS A 37 -0.75 19.71 -25.00
CA HIS A 37 -0.99 18.36 -24.54
C HIS A 37 -1.95 17.58 -25.43
N GLY A 38 -2.49 18.19 -26.49
CA GLY A 38 -3.41 17.56 -27.41
C GLY A 38 -4.72 17.10 -26.74
N VAL A 39 -5.26 17.90 -25.83
CA VAL A 39 -6.50 17.59 -25.11
C VAL A 39 -7.52 18.70 -25.28
N GLY A 40 -8.76 18.34 -25.61
CA GLY A 40 -9.87 19.26 -25.66
C GLY A 40 -11.09 18.75 -24.92
N ILE A 41 -11.81 19.64 -24.23
CA ILE A 41 -13.05 19.31 -23.54
C ILE A 41 -14.14 20.32 -23.90
N PRO A 42 -15.37 19.87 -24.21
CA PRO A 42 -16.50 20.76 -24.41
C PRO A 42 -16.97 21.33 -23.05
N ARG A 43 -17.58 22.49 -23.12
CA ARG A 43 -18.24 23.09 -21.97
C ARG A 43 -19.45 22.24 -21.53
N PRO A 44 -19.62 21.95 -20.23
CA PRO A 44 -20.75 21.15 -19.76
C PRO A 44 -22.11 21.75 -20.06
N PHE A 45 -22.24 23.06 -19.81
CA PHE A 45 -23.47 23.86 -20.02
C PHE A 45 -23.10 25.22 -20.57
N ASP A 46 -24.05 25.88 -21.20
CA ASP A 46 -23.80 27.16 -21.88
C ASP A 46 -23.50 28.33 -20.95
N ASP A 47 -23.95 28.25 -19.71
CA ASP A 47 -23.70 29.21 -18.63
C ASP A 47 -22.41 28.94 -17.83
N TRP A 48 -21.62 27.94 -18.23
CA TRP A 48 -20.32 27.63 -17.57
C TRP A 48 -19.18 28.35 -18.30
N VAL A 49 -18.09 28.51 -17.58
CA VAL A 49 -16.83 29.10 -18.06
C VAL A 49 -15.65 28.23 -17.72
N PHE A 50 -14.56 28.38 -18.44
CA PHE A 50 -13.27 27.78 -18.14
C PHE A 50 -12.37 28.82 -17.44
N GLU A 51 -11.71 28.39 -16.36
CA GLU A 51 -10.74 29.20 -15.64
C GLU A 51 -9.41 28.42 -15.58
N PRO A 52 -8.29 28.96 -16.09
CA PRO A 52 -6.99 28.32 -16.00
C PRO A 52 -6.57 28.14 -14.53
N GLY A 53 -6.24 26.92 -14.13
CA GLY A 53 -5.76 26.62 -12.78
C GLY A 53 -4.32 27.12 -12.58
N GLN A 54 -4.05 27.75 -11.44
CA GLN A 54 -2.72 28.25 -11.07
C GLN A 54 -1.87 27.13 -10.45
N GLY A 55 -1.46 26.12 -11.20
CA GLY A 55 -0.59 25.04 -10.69
C GLY A 55 0.77 25.02 -11.38
N ARG A 56 1.85 25.11 -10.62
CA ARG A 56 3.24 25.14 -11.17
C ARG A 56 3.71 23.83 -11.84
N ARG A 57 2.94 22.74 -11.81
CA ARG A 57 3.42 21.40 -12.25
C ARG A 57 2.36 20.52 -12.97
N THR A 58 1.15 20.97 -13.10
CA THR A 58 0.08 20.27 -13.83
C THR A 58 -0.75 21.29 -14.58
N THR A 59 -1.00 21.06 -15.85
CA THR A 59 -1.98 21.88 -16.56
C THR A 59 -3.35 21.54 -16.00
N THR A 60 -3.99 22.51 -15.40
CA THR A 60 -5.31 22.35 -14.80
C THR A 60 -6.20 23.46 -15.34
N VAL A 61 -7.34 23.09 -15.86
CA VAL A 61 -8.43 24.02 -16.12
C VAL A 61 -9.60 23.65 -15.24
N ILE A 62 -10.20 24.64 -14.61
CA ILE A 62 -11.43 24.51 -13.83
C ILE A 62 -12.57 25.00 -14.72
N PHE A 63 -13.71 24.33 -14.65
CA PHE A 63 -14.93 24.76 -15.30
C PHE A 63 -16.08 24.78 -14.29
N HIS A 64 -16.82 25.87 -14.26
CA HIS A 64 -17.86 26.12 -13.26
C HIS A 64 -18.95 27.06 -13.83
N PRO A 65 -20.14 27.12 -13.20
CA PRO A 65 -21.15 28.11 -13.55
C PRO A 65 -20.61 29.53 -13.40
N ARG A 66 -21.08 30.46 -14.23
CA ARG A 66 -20.79 31.92 -14.10
C ARG A 66 -21.31 32.49 -12.79
N ASP A 67 -22.38 31.93 -12.25
CA ASP A 67 -22.89 32.32 -10.94
C ASP A 67 -21.87 31.89 -9.85
N ALA A 68 -21.23 32.88 -9.25
CA ALA A 68 -20.21 32.68 -8.24
C ALA A 68 -20.75 31.97 -6.98
N ALA A 69 -22.03 32.07 -6.66
CA ALA A 69 -22.64 31.37 -5.55
C ALA A 69 -22.68 29.84 -5.77
N LEU A 70 -22.91 29.41 -7.00
CA LEU A 70 -22.90 28.03 -7.43
C LEU A 70 -21.48 27.54 -7.75
N GLY A 71 -20.64 28.39 -8.34
CA GLY A 71 -19.27 28.06 -8.77
C GLY A 71 -18.34 27.62 -7.64
N ASN A 72 -18.64 28.00 -6.40
CA ASN A 72 -17.87 27.54 -5.22
C ASN A 72 -18.20 26.10 -4.79
N GLN A 73 -19.34 25.56 -5.19
CA GLN A 73 -19.83 24.25 -4.76
C GLN A 73 -19.96 23.25 -5.92
N LEU A 74 -20.31 23.74 -7.10
CA LEU A 74 -20.53 22.98 -8.32
C LEU A 74 -19.45 23.31 -9.33
N TRP A 75 -18.53 22.38 -9.59
CA TRP A 75 -17.46 22.58 -10.54
C TRP A 75 -16.87 21.26 -11.07
N GLY A 76 -16.12 21.35 -12.14
CA GLY A 76 -15.27 20.30 -12.64
C GLY A 76 -13.85 20.78 -12.89
N ALA A 77 -12.93 19.87 -13.05
CA ALA A 77 -11.55 20.15 -13.39
C ALA A 77 -11.00 19.12 -14.38
N LEU A 78 -10.20 19.61 -15.31
CA LEU A 78 -9.30 18.79 -16.13
C LEU A 78 -7.89 18.98 -15.62
N ILE A 79 -7.26 17.88 -15.24
CA ILE A 79 -5.89 17.85 -14.72
C ILE A 79 -5.07 16.97 -15.66
N LEU A 80 -3.99 17.52 -16.17
CA LEU A 80 -3.03 16.80 -17.00
C LEU A 80 -1.76 16.61 -16.19
N THR A 81 -1.32 15.37 -16.07
CA THR A 81 -0.09 15.04 -15.32
C THR A 81 0.64 13.89 -16.00
N THR A 82 1.95 13.87 -15.86
CA THR A 82 2.74 12.76 -16.39
C THR A 82 2.39 11.46 -15.68
N TYR A 83 2.16 10.44 -16.48
CA TYR A 83 1.96 9.08 -15.99
C TYR A 83 3.34 8.44 -15.80
N PRO A 84 3.74 8.10 -14.58
CA PRO A 84 4.93 7.29 -14.39
C PRO A 84 4.59 5.90 -14.90
N GLY A 85 4.80 5.63 -16.15
CA GLY A 85 4.26 4.60 -17.05
C GLY A 85 4.11 3.15 -16.55
N ARG A 86 3.97 2.93 -15.25
CA ARG A 86 4.08 1.62 -14.60
C ARG A 86 3.17 1.42 -13.38
N ALA A 87 2.56 2.47 -12.83
CA ALA A 87 1.48 2.26 -11.89
C ALA A 87 0.23 1.83 -12.66
N SER A 88 -0.43 0.75 -12.28
CA SER A 88 -1.73 0.44 -12.88
C SER A 88 -2.70 1.59 -12.60
N LEU A 89 -3.67 1.81 -13.49
CA LEU A 89 -4.73 2.81 -13.25
C LEU A 89 -5.43 2.62 -11.90
N VAL A 90 -5.53 1.38 -11.46
CA VAL A 90 -6.09 1.02 -10.15
C VAL A 90 -5.21 1.55 -9.02
N GLN A 91 -3.90 1.42 -9.12
CA GLN A 91 -2.95 1.97 -8.13
C GLN A 91 -3.01 3.51 -8.10
N VAL A 92 -3.12 4.14 -9.26
CA VAL A 92 -3.32 5.60 -9.34
C VAL A 92 -4.63 6.00 -8.67
N ALA A 93 -5.72 5.28 -8.95
CA ALA A 93 -7.01 5.53 -8.33
C ALA A 93 -6.97 5.36 -6.80
N GLU A 94 -6.31 4.32 -6.28
CA GLU A 94 -6.10 4.14 -4.84
C GLU A 94 -5.28 5.27 -4.22
N GLN A 95 -4.22 5.68 -4.91
CA GLN A 95 -3.42 6.80 -4.47
C GLN A 95 -4.25 8.10 -4.42
N ARG A 96 -5.09 8.33 -5.43
CA ARG A 96 -6.00 9.48 -5.50
C ARG A 96 -7.03 9.45 -4.36
N LEU A 97 -7.66 8.30 -4.10
CA LEU A 97 -8.58 8.13 -2.99
C LEU A 97 -7.91 8.47 -1.65
N ARG A 98 -6.71 7.97 -1.44
CA ARG A 98 -5.96 8.13 -0.18
C ARG A 98 -5.41 9.55 0.00
N LEU A 99 -4.80 10.12 -1.05
CA LEU A 99 -4.04 11.38 -0.93
C LEU A 99 -4.84 12.62 -1.31
N THR A 100 -5.89 12.47 -2.10
CA THR A 100 -6.70 13.60 -2.57
C THR A 100 -8.08 13.62 -1.91
N TRP A 101 -8.84 12.54 -2.04
CA TRP A 101 -10.24 12.55 -1.69
C TRP A 101 -10.50 12.34 -0.20
N ARG A 102 -9.84 11.36 0.43
CA ARG A 102 -10.02 11.10 1.86
C ARG A 102 -9.65 12.30 2.75
N PRO A 103 -8.54 13.02 2.53
CA PRO A 103 -8.25 14.25 3.28
C PRO A 103 -9.26 15.36 3.07
N GLN A 104 -9.85 15.49 1.86
CA GLN A 104 -10.82 16.52 1.55
C GLN A 104 -12.22 16.23 2.11
N LEU A 105 -12.66 14.99 2.06
CA LEU A 105 -13.99 14.55 2.47
C LEU A 105 -14.04 14.10 3.94
N GLY A 106 -12.89 13.99 4.62
CA GLY A 106 -12.77 13.72 6.05
C GLY A 106 -13.48 12.44 6.51
N ALA A 107 -14.05 12.47 7.71
CA ALA A 107 -14.73 11.33 8.32
C ALA A 107 -16.03 10.89 7.57
N SER A 108 -16.59 11.77 6.75
CA SER A 108 -17.79 11.50 5.95
C SER A 108 -17.51 10.82 4.61
N PHE A 109 -16.23 10.55 4.30
CA PHE A 109 -15.80 9.95 3.05
C PHE A 109 -16.42 8.58 2.81
N THR A 110 -17.10 8.42 1.69
CA THR A 110 -17.70 7.17 1.24
C THR A 110 -17.44 6.95 -0.24
N ILE A 111 -17.05 5.73 -0.61
CA ILE A 111 -16.93 5.31 -2.01
C ILE A 111 -18.28 4.74 -2.41
N LEU A 112 -18.96 5.39 -3.36
CA LEU A 112 -20.25 4.98 -3.89
C LEU A 112 -20.11 3.96 -5.01
N GLY A 113 -19.01 4.02 -5.77
CA GLY A 113 -18.76 3.11 -6.87
C GLY A 113 -17.35 3.25 -7.44
N ARG A 114 -16.94 2.18 -8.11
CA ARG A 114 -15.69 2.10 -8.84
C ARG A 114 -15.87 1.21 -10.05
N SER A 115 -15.40 1.63 -11.21
CA SER A 115 -15.47 0.84 -12.43
C SER A 115 -14.26 1.10 -13.32
N ALA A 116 -13.86 0.07 -14.07
CA ALA A 116 -12.95 0.19 -15.18
C ALA A 116 -13.77 0.39 -16.46
N LEU A 117 -13.35 1.32 -17.30
CA LEU A 117 -14.05 1.66 -18.54
C LEU A 117 -13.06 2.20 -19.58
N GLN A 118 -13.57 2.62 -20.73
CA GLN A 118 -12.80 3.38 -21.71
C GLN A 118 -13.40 4.78 -21.84
N VAL A 119 -12.52 5.79 -21.94
CA VAL A 119 -12.88 7.18 -22.22
C VAL A 119 -12.03 7.64 -23.39
N ALA A 120 -12.66 8.16 -24.42
CA ALA A 120 -12.02 8.58 -25.68
C ALA A 120 -11.10 7.47 -26.29
N GLY A 121 -11.47 6.19 -26.11
CA GLY A 121 -10.69 5.04 -26.61
C GLY A 121 -9.50 4.63 -25.74
N TYR A 122 -9.26 5.32 -24.61
CA TYR A 122 -8.19 5.00 -23.67
C TYR A 122 -8.70 4.28 -22.42
N PRO A 123 -7.90 3.37 -21.82
CA PRO A 123 -8.25 2.74 -20.54
C PRO A 123 -8.45 3.80 -19.46
N ALA A 124 -9.50 3.65 -18.67
CA ALA A 124 -9.83 4.57 -17.59
C ALA A 124 -10.36 3.87 -16.35
N VAL A 125 -10.25 4.55 -15.20
CA VAL A 125 -10.92 4.17 -13.95
C VAL A 125 -11.85 5.31 -13.56
N HIS A 126 -13.08 4.96 -13.22
CA HIS A 126 -14.08 5.86 -12.67
C HIS A 126 -14.23 5.62 -11.17
N LEU A 127 -14.29 6.70 -10.40
CA LEU A 127 -14.55 6.73 -8.97
C LEU A 127 -15.79 7.59 -8.70
N ALA A 128 -16.80 7.04 -8.05
CA ALA A 128 -17.95 7.78 -7.53
C ALA A 128 -17.85 7.86 -6.01
N LEU A 129 -17.90 9.07 -5.46
CA LEU A 129 -17.58 9.37 -4.08
C LEU A 129 -18.66 10.24 -3.45
N SER A 130 -18.80 10.20 -2.13
CA SER A 130 -19.63 11.11 -1.36
C SER A 130 -18.92 11.53 -0.08
N GLY A 131 -19.25 12.72 0.41
CA GLY A 131 -18.72 13.23 1.66
C GLY A 131 -19.13 14.68 1.90
N VAL A 132 -18.47 15.32 2.87
CA VAL A 132 -18.73 16.72 3.25
C VAL A 132 -17.45 17.52 3.10
N ILE A 133 -17.51 18.63 2.35
CA ILE A 133 -16.42 19.62 2.27
C ILE A 133 -16.98 20.96 2.73
N ASP A 134 -16.31 21.57 3.70
CA ASP A 134 -16.70 22.87 4.27
C ASP A 134 -18.19 22.94 4.70
N GLY A 135 -18.69 21.85 5.27
CA GLY A 135 -20.09 21.74 5.72
C GLY A 135 -21.11 21.42 4.63
N VAL A 136 -20.70 21.32 3.36
CA VAL A 136 -21.56 21.00 2.22
C VAL A 136 -21.46 19.52 1.89
N ALA A 137 -22.59 18.80 2.00
CA ALA A 137 -22.67 17.42 1.53
C ALA A 137 -22.65 17.39 0.00
N LEU A 138 -21.74 16.59 -0.57
CA LEU A 138 -21.56 16.53 -2.02
C LEU A 138 -21.29 15.11 -2.53
N ARG A 139 -21.57 14.92 -3.78
CA ARG A 139 -21.12 13.81 -4.60
C ARG A 139 -20.00 14.27 -5.53
N ALA A 140 -18.96 13.46 -5.64
CA ALA A 140 -17.86 13.71 -6.55
C ALA A 140 -17.68 12.51 -7.48
N GLU A 141 -17.26 12.79 -8.71
CA GLU A 141 -16.87 11.78 -9.66
C GLU A 141 -15.49 12.11 -10.20
N GLU A 142 -14.67 11.10 -10.39
CA GLU A 142 -13.34 11.24 -10.95
C GLU A 142 -13.10 10.17 -12.01
N TYR A 143 -12.66 10.58 -13.19
CA TYR A 143 -12.25 9.72 -14.28
C TYR A 143 -10.75 9.88 -14.48
N ILE A 144 -10.02 8.79 -14.36
CA ILE A 144 -8.57 8.73 -14.50
C ILE A 144 -8.28 7.97 -15.78
N VAL A 145 -7.83 8.66 -16.81
CA VAL A 145 -7.60 8.12 -18.16
C VAL A 145 -6.11 8.00 -18.41
N ALA A 146 -5.63 6.82 -18.80
CA ALA A 146 -4.23 6.60 -19.14
C ALA A 146 -4.00 6.76 -20.63
N ARG A 147 -3.27 7.81 -21.01
CA ARG A 147 -2.68 7.97 -22.34
C ARG A 147 -1.18 7.65 -22.27
N ARG A 148 -0.54 7.29 -23.39
CA ARG A 148 0.90 7.02 -23.43
C ARG A 148 1.72 8.15 -22.79
N GLY A 149 2.31 7.88 -21.63
CA GLY A 149 3.14 8.83 -20.87
C GLY A 149 2.40 9.86 -20.02
N ASP A 150 1.06 9.98 -20.13
CA ASP A 150 0.26 10.97 -19.42
C ASP A 150 -0.97 10.38 -18.74
N LEU A 151 -1.42 11.03 -17.66
CA LEU A 151 -2.76 10.87 -17.10
C LEU A 151 -3.60 12.09 -17.39
N ILE A 152 -4.81 11.86 -17.87
CA ILE A 152 -5.87 12.85 -17.99
C ILE A 152 -6.87 12.56 -16.89
N ILE A 153 -7.04 13.50 -15.96
CA ILE A 153 -7.95 13.32 -14.83
C ILE A 153 -9.07 14.34 -14.96
N LEU A 154 -10.30 13.86 -15.05
CA LEU A 154 -11.50 14.66 -15.02
C LEU A 154 -12.16 14.51 -13.66
N GLN A 155 -12.35 15.63 -12.96
CA GLN A 155 -13.04 15.68 -11.67
C GLN A 155 -14.33 16.45 -11.83
N PHE A 156 -15.39 15.99 -11.13
CA PHE A 156 -16.68 16.67 -11.08
C PHE A 156 -17.17 16.67 -9.63
N ARG A 157 -17.79 17.77 -9.20
CA ARG A 157 -18.42 17.88 -7.88
C ARG A 157 -19.83 18.44 -8.03
N CYS A 158 -20.75 17.85 -7.26
CA CYS A 158 -22.14 18.27 -7.23
C CYS A 158 -22.65 18.23 -5.77
N PRO A 159 -23.13 19.35 -5.21
CA PRO A 159 -23.81 19.35 -3.92
C PRO A 159 -25.05 18.45 -3.95
N HIS A 160 -25.36 17.78 -2.83
CA HIS A 160 -26.57 16.99 -2.72
C HIS A 160 -27.87 17.82 -2.80
N SER A 161 -27.76 19.13 -2.59
CA SER A 161 -28.89 20.07 -2.72
C SER A 161 -29.31 20.31 -4.16
N LEU A 162 -28.53 19.92 -5.14
CA LEU A 162 -28.82 20.08 -6.58
C LEU A 162 -29.28 18.76 -7.21
N PRO A 163 -30.12 18.82 -8.25
CA PRO A 163 -30.61 17.64 -8.97
C PRO A 163 -29.47 16.95 -9.73
N TYR A 164 -28.96 15.91 -9.15
CA TYR A 164 -27.79 15.18 -9.62
C TYR A 164 -27.91 14.74 -11.10
N ASP A 165 -29.06 14.19 -11.50
CA ASP A 165 -29.27 13.68 -12.86
C ASP A 165 -29.13 14.76 -13.93
N SER A 166 -29.59 15.98 -13.64
CA SER A 166 -29.46 17.11 -14.54
C SER A 166 -28.01 17.57 -14.69
N ILE A 167 -27.25 17.56 -13.58
CA ILE A 167 -25.84 17.95 -13.57
C ILE A 167 -24.97 16.90 -14.27
N THR A 168 -25.24 15.62 -14.06
CA THR A 168 -24.49 14.53 -14.70
C THR A 168 -24.65 14.52 -16.23
N ALA A 169 -25.72 15.05 -16.78
CA ALA A 169 -25.86 15.22 -18.22
C ALA A 169 -24.76 16.13 -18.81
N GLY A 170 -24.41 17.21 -18.10
CA GLY A 170 -23.28 18.07 -18.47
C GLY A 170 -21.93 17.37 -18.32
N TYR A 171 -21.75 16.60 -17.26
CA TYR A 171 -20.52 15.83 -17.07
C TYR A 171 -20.32 14.75 -18.13
N ARG A 172 -21.40 14.07 -18.54
CA ARG A 172 -21.38 13.14 -19.68
C ARG A 172 -21.00 13.84 -20.97
N ARG A 173 -21.53 15.05 -21.24
CA ARG A 173 -21.13 15.84 -22.39
C ARG A 173 -19.63 16.11 -22.43
N VAL A 174 -19.00 16.40 -21.28
CA VAL A 174 -17.54 16.57 -21.18
C VAL A 174 -16.82 15.27 -21.49
N LEU A 175 -17.27 14.14 -20.95
CA LEU A 175 -16.66 12.82 -21.17
C LEU A 175 -16.80 12.36 -22.62
N ASP A 176 -18.00 12.49 -23.21
CA ASP A 176 -18.30 12.05 -24.56
C ASP A 176 -17.59 12.94 -25.61
N GLY A 177 -17.38 14.21 -25.28
CA GLY A 177 -16.70 15.16 -26.12
C GLY A 177 -15.21 15.33 -25.84
N LEU A 178 -14.64 14.55 -24.94
CA LEU A 178 -13.21 14.60 -24.65
C LEU A 178 -12.41 14.22 -25.90
N ALA A 179 -11.74 15.21 -26.49
CA ALA A 179 -10.82 15.01 -27.59
C ALA A 179 -9.41 14.74 -27.04
N VAL A 180 -8.84 13.62 -27.46
CA VAL A 180 -7.48 13.21 -27.06
C VAL A 180 -6.69 12.93 -28.33
N GLY A 181 -5.88 13.91 -28.73
CA GLY A 181 -4.92 13.78 -29.82
C GLY A 181 -3.57 13.22 -29.37
N GLU A 182 -2.68 12.99 -30.32
CA GLU A 182 -1.27 12.74 -29.99
C GLU A 182 -0.66 14.01 -29.42
N ALA A 183 0.03 13.92 -28.25
CA ALA A 183 0.80 15.04 -27.73
C ALA A 183 1.85 15.44 -28.78
N ARG A 184 1.83 16.68 -29.24
CA ARG A 184 2.90 17.18 -30.09
C ARG A 184 4.19 17.19 -29.29
N ALA A 185 5.18 16.40 -29.73
CA ALA A 185 6.51 16.51 -29.21
C ALA A 185 6.96 17.98 -29.37
N VAL A 186 7.29 18.63 -28.26
CA VAL A 186 7.91 19.96 -28.29
C VAL A 186 9.29 19.75 -28.92
N VAL A 187 9.42 20.13 -30.19
CA VAL A 187 10.70 20.12 -30.88
C VAL A 187 11.51 21.27 -30.31
N GLU A 188 12.46 20.97 -29.45
CA GLU A 188 13.55 21.89 -29.13
C GLU A 188 14.33 22.17 -30.41
N THR A 189 14.11 23.33 -31.02
CA THR A 189 14.94 23.82 -32.12
C THR A 189 16.30 24.24 -31.60
N GLY A 190 17.30 23.43 -31.87
CA GLY A 190 18.68 23.88 -31.77
C GLY A 190 19.71 22.91 -31.24
N ARG A 191 20.04 21.85 -32.00
CA ARG A 191 21.41 21.35 -32.10
C ARG A 191 21.57 20.44 -33.35
N PRO A 192 22.66 20.59 -34.14
CA PRO A 192 22.83 19.78 -35.35
C PRO A 192 23.22 18.33 -34.99
N ALA A 193 22.69 17.42 -35.80
CA ALA A 193 22.86 15.98 -35.68
C ALA A 193 24.35 15.59 -35.85
N ALA A 194 24.86 14.82 -34.90
CA ALA A 194 26.00 13.92 -35.13
C ALA A 194 25.48 12.50 -34.99
N ALA A 195 25.80 11.69 -35.98
CA ALA A 195 25.36 10.32 -36.11
C ALA A 195 25.92 9.44 -34.99
N GLU A 196 25.10 8.62 -34.49
CA GLU A 196 25.21 7.24 -33.99
C GLU A 196 24.03 7.00 -33.09
N SER A 197 23.19 6.02 -33.42
CA SER A 197 22.09 5.62 -32.56
C SER A 197 22.65 5.17 -31.21
N PRO A 198 22.39 5.88 -30.11
CA PRO A 198 22.80 5.38 -28.82
C PRO A 198 22.01 4.10 -28.52
N PRO A 199 22.60 3.13 -27.82
CA PRO A 199 21.85 2.00 -27.32
C PRO A 199 20.64 2.53 -26.53
N SER A 200 19.51 1.86 -26.68
CA SER A 200 18.25 2.20 -25.97
C SER A 200 18.56 2.59 -24.54
N PRO A 201 18.13 3.78 -24.06
CA PRO A 201 18.45 4.19 -22.72
C PRO A 201 17.93 3.12 -21.78
N ARG A 202 18.82 2.43 -21.09
CA ARG A 202 18.43 1.65 -19.89
C ARG A 202 17.72 2.64 -19.01
N ALA A 203 16.46 2.38 -18.68
CA ALA A 203 15.73 3.24 -17.79
C ALA A 203 16.59 3.46 -16.54
N GLN A 204 16.92 4.72 -16.27
CA GLN A 204 17.67 5.03 -15.07
C GLN A 204 16.84 4.63 -13.87
N PRO A 205 17.43 4.00 -12.86
CA PRO A 205 16.71 3.67 -11.65
C PRO A 205 16.07 4.95 -11.09
N TRP A 206 14.81 4.84 -10.71
CA TRP A 206 14.04 5.97 -10.21
C TRP A 206 14.61 6.59 -8.92
N SER A 207 15.27 5.76 -8.10
CA SER A 207 16.07 6.16 -6.96
C SER A 207 17.33 5.29 -6.90
N PRO A 208 18.52 5.85 -6.65
CA PRO A 208 19.73 5.07 -6.53
C PRO A 208 19.89 4.38 -5.16
N TRP A 209 18.95 4.59 -4.23
CA TRP A 209 19.12 4.21 -2.85
C TRP A 209 18.58 2.82 -2.54
N GLN A 210 19.38 2.06 -1.82
CA GLN A 210 19.02 0.81 -1.17
C GLN A 210 19.13 0.98 0.34
N ALA A 211 18.04 0.74 1.07
CA ALA A 211 18.07 0.67 2.52
C ALA A 211 18.74 -0.65 2.95
N ARG A 212 19.79 -0.58 3.77
CA ARG A 212 20.56 -1.75 4.27
C ARG A 212 20.29 -2.03 5.74
N SER A 213 19.92 -1.02 6.50
CA SER A 213 19.59 -1.15 7.92
C SER A 213 18.52 -0.15 8.34
N LEU A 214 17.68 -0.59 9.24
CA LEU A 214 16.69 0.23 9.94
C LEU A 214 16.85 0.00 11.44
N ASP A 215 17.15 1.07 12.18
CA ASP A 215 17.23 1.08 13.63
C ASP A 215 16.17 2.05 14.16
N ALA A 216 15.11 1.51 14.73
CA ALA A 216 13.95 2.27 15.16
C ALA A 216 13.82 2.25 16.69
N LEU A 217 13.74 3.39 17.31
CA LEU A 217 13.34 3.57 18.71
C LEU A 217 11.90 4.09 18.75
N VAL A 218 11.05 3.38 19.46
CA VAL A 218 9.67 3.78 19.77
C VAL A 218 9.58 4.08 21.26
N ARG A 219 9.30 5.32 21.61
CA ARG A 219 9.00 5.73 22.97
C ARG A 219 7.52 5.99 23.11
N TYR A 220 6.85 5.26 23.97
CA TYR A 220 5.42 5.44 24.21
C TYR A 220 5.14 5.98 25.61
N ASP A 221 4.25 6.97 25.67
CA ASP A 221 3.69 7.52 26.90
C ASP A 221 2.18 7.28 26.94
N SER A 222 1.77 6.35 27.80
CA SER A 222 0.35 5.97 27.95
C SER A 222 -0.51 7.04 28.62
N SER A 223 0.09 8.02 29.31
CA SER A 223 -0.65 9.10 29.97
C SER A 223 -1.08 10.19 28.99
N THR A 224 -0.28 10.42 27.96
CA THR A 224 -0.54 11.39 26.90
C THR A 224 -1.00 10.76 25.59
N LEU A 225 -1.02 9.43 25.51
CA LEU A 225 -1.29 8.64 24.29
C LEU A 225 -0.37 9.08 23.14
N ARG A 226 0.88 9.37 23.45
CA ARG A 226 1.87 9.84 22.47
C ARG A 226 2.94 8.79 22.24
N ALA A 227 3.24 8.55 20.99
CA ALA A 227 4.41 7.80 20.58
C ALA A 227 5.40 8.69 19.82
N ASP A 228 6.65 8.72 20.28
CA ASP A 228 7.76 9.37 19.59
C ASP A 228 8.61 8.30 18.92
N PHE A 229 8.99 8.55 17.68
CA PHE A 229 9.77 7.65 16.85
C PHE A 229 11.09 8.29 16.46
N VAL A 230 12.15 7.54 16.57
CA VAL A 230 13.47 7.90 16.05
C VAL A 230 13.94 6.75 15.18
N VAL A 231 14.00 6.95 13.87
CA VAL A 231 14.39 5.88 12.93
C VAL A 231 15.63 6.30 12.17
N ARG A 232 16.70 5.52 12.35
CA ARG A 232 17.92 5.65 11.58
C ARG A 232 17.90 4.67 10.42
N ILE A 233 18.02 5.19 9.20
CA ILE A 233 18.03 4.44 7.95
C ILE A 233 19.45 4.49 7.39
N GLY A 234 20.10 3.33 7.28
CA GLY A 234 21.35 3.18 6.55
C GLY A 234 21.08 2.96 5.07
N LEU A 235 21.55 3.85 4.22
CA LEU A 235 21.36 3.86 2.78
C LEU A 235 22.68 3.60 2.07
N VAL A 236 22.63 2.87 0.95
CA VAL A 236 23.73 2.72 0.01
C VAL A 236 23.29 3.21 -1.36
N ASN A 237 24.12 3.99 -2.01
CA ASN A 237 23.90 4.39 -3.40
C ASN A 237 24.27 3.24 -4.33
N GLU A 238 23.30 2.53 -4.87
CA GLU A 238 23.47 1.46 -5.87
C GLU A 238 23.39 1.98 -7.31
N GLY A 239 23.15 3.28 -7.49
CA GLY A 239 23.17 3.91 -8.80
C GLY A 239 24.57 4.03 -9.40
N PRO A 240 24.65 4.28 -10.70
CA PRO A 240 25.94 4.40 -11.42
C PRO A 240 26.62 5.77 -11.26
N VAL A 241 25.93 6.73 -10.65
CA VAL A 241 26.40 8.12 -10.46
C VAL A 241 26.30 8.55 -9.01
N PRO A 242 27.10 9.55 -8.56
CA PRO A 242 26.93 10.15 -7.25
C PRO A 242 25.49 10.67 -7.06
N ALA A 243 24.97 10.57 -5.85
CA ALA A 243 23.62 11.02 -5.50
C ALA A 243 23.67 12.07 -4.40
N ASP A 244 23.02 13.20 -4.64
CA ASP A 244 22.96 14.39 -3.77
C ASP A 244 21.61 14.54 -3.02
N SER A 245 20.67 13.65 -3.30
CA SER A 245 19.34 13.74 -2.71
C SER A 245 18.71 12.36 -2.53
N ALA A 246 17.82 12.24 -1.56
CA ALA A 246 17.05 11.02 -1.31
C ALA A 246 15.56 11.35 -1.18
N LEU A 247 14.72 10.40 -1.59
CA LEU A 247 13.26 10.49 -1.47
C LEU A 247 12.78 9.54 -0.38
N PHE A 248 11.91 10.04 0.48
CA PHE A 248 11.30 9.29 1.55
C PHE A 248 9.79 9.40 1.50
N TRP A 249 9.16 8.33 1.93
CA TRP A 249 7.75 8.32 2.25
C TRP A 249 7.58 8.04 3.75
N LEU A 250 6.80 8.89 4.40
CA LEU A 250 6.31 8.70 5.77
C LEU A 250 4.79 8.84 5.72
N TRP A 251 4.07 7.94 6.37
CA TRP A 251 2.62 7.99 6.36
C TRP A 251 2.10 9.35 6.88
N PRO A 252 1.16 10.02 6.15
CA PRO A 252 0.76 11.40 6.46
C PRO A 252 0.11 11.62 7.83
N GLY A 253 -0.28 10.53 8.52
CA GLY A 253 -0.80 10.59 9.88
C GLY A 253 0.26 10.90 10.94
N PHE A 254 1.56 10.77 10.60
CA PHE A 254 2.65 11.13 11.50
C PHE A 254 3.06 12.58 11.31
N ALA A 255 3.34 13.26 12.42
CA ALA A 255 3.96 14.57 12.41
C ALA A 255 5.49 14.42 12.32
N LEU A 256 6.08 14.92 11.24
CA LEU A 256 7.53 14.93 11.06
C LEU A 256 8.14 16.07 11.90
N ASP A 257 9.01 15.73 12.85
CA ASP A 257 9.67 16.70 13.74
C ASP A 257 10.99 17.22 13.14
N SER A 258 11.87 16.32 12.71
CA SER A 258 13.13 16.67 12.07
C SER A 258 13.78 15.51 11.35
N LEU A 259 14.74 15.84 10.48
CA LEU A 259 15.58 14.93 9.73
C LEU A 259 17.04 15.32 9.93
N ARG A 260 17.92 14.33 10.13
CA ARG A 260 19.34 14.59 10.38
C ARG A 260 20.22 13.57 9.67
N THR A 261 21.36 14.02 9.19
CA THR A 261 22.54 13.18 8.98
C THR A 261 23.41 13.19 10.23
N THR A 262 24.55 12.51 10.21
CA THR A 262 25.55 12.62 11.29
C THR A 262 26.12 14.03 11.42
N ALA A 263 26.15 14.80 10.33
CA ALA A 263 26.80 16.10 10.24
C ALA A 263 25.84 17.28 10.33
N SER A 264 24.58 17.13 9.91
CA SER A 264 23.67 18.27 9.75
C SER A 264 22.19 17.91 9.95
N THR A 265 21.39 18.94 10.26
CA THR A 265 19.93 18.86 10.18
C THR A 265 19.51 19.16 8.74
N LEU A 266 18.69 18.27 8.18
CA LEU A 266 18.19 18.39 6.82
C LEU A 266 16.85 19.14 6.81
N ARG A 267 16.63 19.91 5.77
CA ARG A 267 15.31 20.52 5.51
C ARG A 267 14.59 19.68 4.47
N PRO A 268 13.47 19.02 4.83
CA PRO A 268 12.69 18.28 3.86
C PRO A 268 11.91 19.22 2.96
N GLU A 269 11.86 18.89 1.66
CA GLU A 269 10.97 19.52 0.71
C GLU A 269 9.90 18.52 0.31
N GLY A 270 8.64 18.85 0.51
CA GLY A 270 7.55 17.95 0.09
C GLY A 270 6.29 18.11 0.92
N THR A 271 5.27 17.37 0.53
CA THR A 271 3.95 17.34 1.17
C THR A 271 3.30 15.97 1.01
N GLY A 272 2.27 15.68 1.81
CA GLY A 272 1.47 14.46 1.65
C GLY A 272 2.23 13.16 1.95
N GLY A 273 3.24 13.23 2.80
CA GLY A 273 4.03 12.06 3.20
C GLY A 273 5.24 11.77 2.31
N PHE A 274 5.40 12.45 1.18
CA PHE A 274 6.60 12.35 0.33
C PHE A 274 7.54 13.51 0.60
N TRP A 275 8.79 13.19 0.89
CA TRP A 275 9.82 14.15 1.26
C TRP A 275 11.07 13.95 0.42
N ARG A 276 11.55 15.02 -0.19
CA ARG A 276 12.87 15.07 -0.80
C ARG A 276 13.85 15.70 0.17
N LEU A 277 15.01 15.07 0.30
CA LEU A 277 16.11 15.54 1.15
C LEU A 277 17.30 15.83 0.27
N ALA A 278 17.79 17.07 0.30
CA ALA A 278 19.11 17.36 -0.20
C ALA A 278 20.14 16.87 0.83
N LEU A 279 21.09 16.05 0.38
CA LEU A 279 22.19 15.59 1.21
C LEU A 279 23.29 16.67 1.26
N PRO A 280 24.02 16.80 2.39
CA PRO A 280 25.08 17.82 2.51
C PRO A 280 26.25 17.57 1.55
N ASP A 281 26.50 16.31 1.22
CA ASP A 281 27.55 15.86 0.31
C ASP A 281 27.00 14.84 -0.68
N GLU A 282 27.54 14.84 -1.89
CA GLU A 282 27.28 13.79 -2.87
C GLU A 282 27.80 12.44 -2.36
N VAL A 283 26.97 11.41 -2.44
CA VAL A 283 27.33 10.05 -2.06
C VAL A 283 27.72 9.26 -3.31
N PRO A 284 28.97 8.85 -3.46
CA PRO A 284 29.43 8.09 -4.62
C PRO A 284 28.69 6.74 -4.79
N PRO A 285 28.74 6.14 -6.00
CA PRO A 285 28.29 4.77 -6.20
C PRO A 285 28.90 3.80 -5.20
N GLN A 286 28.08 2.88 -4.68
CA GLN A 286 28.42 1.87 -3.67
C GLN A 286 28.84 2.44 -2.29
N ALA A 287 28.83 3.76 -2.12
CA ALA A 287 29.04 4.39 -0.82
C ALA A 287 27.74 4.49 -0.02
N GLY A 288 27.88 4.60 1.29
CA GLY A 288 26.73 4.66 2.21
C GLY A 288 26.58 6.01 2.92
N THR A 289 25.36 6.31 3.29
CA THR A 289 25.00 7.39 4.21
C THR A 289 23.94 6.92 5.21
N ALA A 290 23.71 7.69 6.25
CA ALA A 290 22.64 7.40 7.20
C ALA A 290 21.82 8.65 7.48
N ILE A 291 20.49 8.46 7.49
CA ILE A 291 19.54 9.51 7.80
C ILE A 291 18.74 9.09 9.03
N THR A 292 18.58 10.01 9.99
CA THR A 292 17.74 9.82 11.16
C THR A 292 16.49 10.67 11.02
N VAL A 293 15.35 10.02 11.09
CA VAL A 293 14.01 10.61 10.99
C VAL A 293 13.41 10.67 12.39
N PHE A 294 13.01 11.86 12.84
CA PHE A 294 12.30 12.08 14.09
C PHE A 294 10.86 12.45 13.75
N TYR A 295 9.91 11.73 14.30
CA TYR A 295 8.50 11.97 14.07
C TYR A 295 7.67 11.45 15.23
N HIS A 296 6.43 11.87 15.34
CA HIS A 296 5.55 11.41 16.39
C HIS A 296 4.11 11.19 15.92
N LEU A 297 3.36 10.53 16.78
CA LEU A 297 1.94 10.30 16.65
C LEU A 297 1.29 10.68 17.98
N GLY A 298 0.36 11.63 17.94
CA GLY A 298 -0.33 12.15 19.13
C GLY A 298 -1.72 11.56 19.34
N ALA A 299 -2.39 11.97 20.39
CA ALA A 299 -3.71 11.50 20.78
C ALA A 299 -4.79 11.79 19.71
N GLU A 300 -4.67 12.89 18.98
CA GLU A 300 -5.59 13.24 17.89
C GLU A 300 -5.54 12.26 16.70
N ALA A 301 -4.44 11.54 16.57
CA ALA A 301 -4.25 10.55 15.49
C ALA A 301 -4.57 9.12 15.92
N VAL A 302 -5.05 8.89 17.13
CA VAL A 302 -5.37 7.56 17.70
C VAL A 302 -6.46 6.83 16.91
N ALA A 303 -7.33 7.56 16.23
CA ALA A 303 -8.36 7.00 15.35
C ALA A 303 -7.85 6.62 13.94
N LEU A 304 -6.54 6.37 13.79
CA LEU A 304 -5.89 6.19 12.50
C LEU A 304 -6.52 5.15 11.60
N SER A 305 -6.81 4.03 12.11
CA SER A 305 -7.56 2.96 11.45
C SER A 305 -7.65 1.77 12.39
N PRO A 306 -8.82 1.20 12.59
CA PRO A 306 -8.93 -0.05 13.34
C PRO A 306 -8.11 -1.20 12.75
N THR A 307 -7.71 -1.12 11.47
CA THR A 307 -6.91 -2.14 10.78
C THR A 307 -5.41 -1.86 10.78
N HIS A 308 -4.96 -0.62 11.02
CA HIS A 308 -3.55 -0.23 10.95
C HIS A 308 -2.89 -0.03 12.30
N GLY A 309 -3.67 0.31 13.30
CA GLY A 309 -3.15 0.51 14.63
C GLY A 309 -4.05 1.36 15.51
N GLY A 310 -3.74 1.43 16.78
CA GLY A 310 -4.44 2.24 17.74
C GLY A 310 -3.63 2.43 19.01
N PHE A 311 -3.92 3.50 19.74
CA PHE A 311 -3.34 3.81 21.03
C PHE A 311 -4.43 3.95 22.07
N ALA A 312 -4.22 3.31 23.20
CA ALA A 312 -5.09 3.38 24.36
C ALA A 312 -4.23 3.45 25.63
N PRO A 313 -4.81 3.86 26.77
CA PRO A 313 -4.06 3.96 28.03
C PRO A 313 -3.47 2.61 28.49
N ASP A 314 -4.01 1.50 28.04
CA ASP A 314 -3.66 0.13 28.43
C ASP A 314 -3.11 -0.72 27.27
N ALA A 315 -3.10 -0.22 26.03
CA ALA A 315 -2.55 -0.94 24.88
C ALA A 315 -2.17 0.02 23.75
N ALA A 316 -1.13 -0.30 23.01
CA ALA A 316 -0.78 0.39 21.78
C ALA A 316 -0.25 -0.63 20.76
N TYR A 317 -0.65 -0.50 19.50
CA TYR A 317 -0.17 -1.35 18.42
C TYR A 317 -0.15 -0.60 17.10
N LEU A 318 0.84 -0.89 16.28
CA LEU A 318 0.90 -0.47 14.87
C LEU A 318 1.19 -1.69 14.00
N ALA A 319 0.41 -1.83 12.95
CA ALA A 319 0.48 -2.98 12.06
C ALA A 319 1.08 -2.66 10.69
N PHE A 320 0.97 -1.41 10.20
CA PHE A 320 1.42 -1.02 8.87
C PHE A 320 1.95 0.41 8.83
N ASP A 321 2.85 0.65 7.85
CA ASP A 321 3.27 1.96 7.34
C ASP A 321 3.79 2.96 8.40
N TRP A 322 4.29 2.47 9.52
CA TRP A 322 4.82 3.35 10.57
C TRP A 322 6.32 3.66 10.40
N LEU A 323 7.05 2.85 9.64
CA LEU A 323 8.45 3.14 9.31
C LEU A 323 8.56 4.06 8.09
N PRO A 324 9.46 5.07 8.12
CA PRO A 324 9.78 5.83 6.94
C PRO A 324 10.44 4.93 5.91
N ARG A 325 9.99 5.02 4.66
CA ARG A 325 10.51 4.23 3.55
C ARG A 325 11.35 5.10 2.65
N ALA A 326 12.61 4.77 2.50
CA ALA A 326 13.39 5.29 1.38
C ALA A 326 12.80 4.72 0.09
N GLN A 327 12.71 5.55 -0.95
CA GLN A 327 12.23 5.10 -2.22
C GLN A 327 13.31 4.28 -2.91
N SER A 328 13.02 3.02 -3.18
CA SER A 328 13.95 2.08 -3.81
C SER A 328 14.03 2.31 -5.32
N ALA A 329 15.13 1.87 -5.92
CA ALA A 329 15.30 1.83 -7.36
C ALA A 329 14.20 0.97 -8.01
N VAL A 330 13.74 1.39 -9.17
CA VAL A 330 12.88 0.60 -10.06
C VAL A 330 13.66 0.24 -11.32
N ASP A 331 13.51 -1.00 -11.75
CA ASP A 331 14.15 -1.46 -12.99
C ASP A 331 13.49 -0.90 -14.26
N SER A 332 14.02 -1.26 -15.42
CA SER A 332 13.45 -0.85 -16.72
C SER A 332 12.04 -1.36 -16.98
N ALA A 333 11.56 -2.36 -16.20
CA ALA A 333 10.20 -2.87 -16.21
C ALA A 333 9.30 -2.23 -15.14
N GLY A 334 9.80 -1.28 -14.31
CA GLY A 334 9.07 -0.62 -13.23
C GLY A 334 8.91 -1.46 -11.98
N GLN A 335 9.68 -2.49 -11.86
CA GLN A 335 9.69 -3.33 -10.69
C GLN A 335 10.66 -2.76 -9.66
N VAL A 336 10.23 -2.69 -8.42
CA VAL A 336 11.07 -2.22 -7.33
C VAL A 336 12.20 -3.23 -7.11
N GLN A 337 13.43 -2.81 -7.35
CA GLN A 337 14.60 -3.65 -7.09
C GLN A 337 14.98 -3.59 -5.61
N GLU A 338 14.17 -4.14 -4.75
CA GLU A 338 14.59 -4.44 -3.38
C GLU A 338 15.31 -5.80 -3.36
N SER A 339 16.53 -5.83 -3.82
CA SER A 339 17.33 -7.06 -3.85
C SER A 339 17.74 -7.54 -2.45
N VAL A 340 17.74 -6.65 -1.46
CA VAL A 340 18.10 -6.98 -0.07
C VAL A 340 17.24 -6.18 0.89
N ARG A 341 16.50 -6.86 1.76
CA ARG A 341 15.75 -6.19 2.83
C ARG A 341 16.71 -5.70 3.93
N PRO A 342 16.42 -4.50 4.51
CA PRO A 342 17.27 -3.97 5.55
C PRO A 342 17.24 -4.84 6.80
N ARG A 343 18.36 -4.96 7.50
CA ARG A 343 18.39 -5.46 8.86
C ARG A 343 17.57 -4.52 9.74
N LEU A 344 16.73 -5.11 10.59
CA LEU A 344 15.83 -4.35 11.43
C LEU A 344 16.20 -4.53 12.91
N THR A 345 16.45 -3.41 13.58
CA THR A 345 16.57 -3.34 15.04
C THR A 345 15.44 -2.45 15.56
N LEU A 346 14.57 -3.02 16.37
CA LEU A 346 13.45 -2.32 16.99
C LEU A 346 13.74 -2.17 18.50
N ARG A 347 13.76 -0.94 18.96
CA ARG A 347 13.92 -0.61 20.37
C ARG A 347 12.65 0.05 20.88
N PHE A 348 12.24 -0.37 22.05
CA PHE A 348 11.05 0.18 22.68
C PHE A 348 11.43 0.73 24.07
N ASP A 349 10.88 1.88 24.41
CA ASP A 349 10.96 2.51 25.72
C ASP A 349 9.53 2.79 26.19
N VAL A 350 9.05 1.96 27.13
CA VAL A 350 7.66 1.92 27.60
C VAL A 350 7.59 1.97 29.13
N PRO A 351 6.43 2.22 29.76
CA PRO A 351 6.28 2.10 31.22
C PRO A 351 6.78 0.76 31.74
N ALA A 352 7.36 0.71 32.95
CA ALA A 352 8.03 -0.50 33.49
C ALA A 352 7.13 -1.75 33.54
N ALA A 353 5.82 -1.57 33.75
CA ALA A 353 4.84 -2.65 33.78
C ALA A 353 4.45 -3.17 32.38
N TRP A 354 4.80 -2.43 31.33
CA TRP A 354 4.46 -2.78 29.96
C TRP A 354 5.48 -3.71 29.32
N ARG A 355 5.02 -4.42 28.32
CA ARG A 355 5.83 -5.26 27.41
C ARG A 355 5.75 -4.70 26.02
N ALA A 356 6.82 -4.87 25.26
CA ALA A 356 6.82 -4.61 23.83
C ALA A 356 7.09 -5.91 23.08
N ILE A 357 6.24 -6.24 22.14
CA ILE A 357 6.31 -7.46 21.33
C ILE A 357 6.41 -7.04 19.86
N ALA A 358 7.42 -7.59 19.17
CA ALA A 358 7.70 -7.26 17.77
C ALA A 358 8.22 -8.50 17.03
N PRO A 359 8.33 -8.45 15.68
CA PRO A 359 8.98 -9.49 14.89
C PRO A 359 10.47 -9.61 15.21
N GLY A 360 10.99 -10.83 15.10
CA GLY A 360 12.39 -11.12 15.36
C GLY A 360 12.63 -11.77 16.71
N ARG A 361 13.86 -11.64 17.20
CA ARG A 361 14.28 -12.17 18.50
C ARG A 361 14.53 -11.03 19.48
N MET A 362 14.00 -11.13 20.68
CA MET A 362 14.29 -10.19 21.75
C MET A 362 15.74 -10.41 22.22
N THR A 363 16.58 -9.39 22.10
CA THR A 363 18.01 -9.44 22.46
C THR A 363 18.31 -8.70 23.75
N ALA A 364 17.42 -7.83 24.21
CA ALA A 364 17.55 -7.14 25.50
C ALA A 364 16.17 -6.82 26.10
N ASP A 365 16.07 -6.93 27.43
CA ASP A 365 14.93 -6.49 28.24
C ASP A 365 15.44 -5.96 29.59
N VAL A 366 15.41 -4.63 29.76
CA VAL A 366 15.96 -3.95 30.92
C VAL A 366 14.94 -3.01 31.54
N VAL A 367 14.71 -3.12 32.84
CA VAL A 367 13.85 -2.19 33.59
C VAL A 367 14.73 -1.27 34.44
N SER A 368 14.60 0.02 34.23
CA SER A 368 15.31 1.04 35.00
C SER A 368 14.52 2.34 35.06
N SER A 369 14.58 3.05 36.18
CA SER A 369 13.95 4.39 36.35
C SER A 369 12.47 4.45 35.95
N GLY A 370 11.69 3.42 36.29
CA GLY A 370 10.26 3.35 35.98
C GLY A 370 9.95 3.07 34.50
N ARG A 371 10.94 2.77 33.68
CA ARG A 371 10.80 2.45 32.27
C ARG A 371 11.35 1.05 31.97
N ARG A 372 10.76 0.38 30.96
CA ARG A 372 11.24 -0.85 30.36
C ARG A 372 11.77 -0.56 28.99
N ARG A 373 13.00 -1.00 28.72
CA ARG A 373 13.64 -0.92 27.42
C ARG A 373 13.87 -2.31 26.87
N THR A 374 13.29 -2.58 25.69
CA THR A 374 13.47 -3.85 24.99
C THR A 374 14.09 -3.62 23.63
N THR A 375 14.86 -4.61 23.16
CA THR A 375 15.42 -4.61 21.80
C THR A 375 15.06 -5.90 21.11
N TRP A 376 14.57 -5.78 19.88
CA TRP A 376 14.23 -6.87 18.98
C TRP A 376 15.04 -6.76 17.70
N GLU A 377 15.56 -7.88 17.21
CA GLU A 377 16.39 -7.94 16.02
C GLU A 377 15.89 -9.00 15.06
N THR A 378 15.84 -8.66 13.76
CA THR A 378 15.62 -9.60 12.67
C THR A 378 16.96 -9.84 11.97
N GLU A 379 17.51 -11.07 12.04
CA GLU A 379 18.82 -11.35 11.46
C GLU A 379 18.71 -11.62 9.95
N ASP A 380 18.17 -12.75 9.54
CA ASP A 380 18.19 -13.19 8.14
C ASP A 380 16.82 -13.11 7.44
N VAL A 381 15.81 -12.59 8.11
CA VAL A 381 14.46 -12.48 7.55
C VAL A 381 13.90 -11.09 7.88
N ALA A 382 13.78 -10.27 6.87
CA ALA A 382 13.18 -8.95 7.04
C ALA A 382 11.66 -9.01 6.85
N SER A 383 10.93 -8.37 7.75
CA SER A 383 9.52 -8.05 7.51
C SER A 383 9.43 -6.78 6.67
N ALA A 384 8.65 -6.82 5.60
CA ALA A 384 8.41 -5.63 4.78
C ALA A 384 7.72 -4.51 5.58
N THR A 385 6.91 -4.89 6.56
CA THR A 385 6.17 -3.98 7.44
C THR A 385 6.16 -4.59 8.84
N PRO A 386 7.17 -4.31 9.68
CA PRO A 386 7.18 -4.81 11.04
C PRO A 386 6.01 -4.21 11.83
N ALA A 387 5.19 -5.08 12.42
CA ALA A 387 4.18 -4.67 13.38
C ALA A 387 4.75 -4.69 14.79
N PHE A 388 4.11 -4.04 15.73
CA PHE A 388 4.40 -4.22 17.14
C PHE A 388 3.13 -4.04 18.01
N ALA A 389 3.21 -4.60 19.21
CA ALA A 389 2.21 -4.39 20.26
C ALA A 389 2.90 -3.98 21.56
N LEU A 390 2.32 -3.00 22.26
CA LEU A 390 2.78 -2.50 23.55
C LEU A 390 1.62 -2.59 24.56
N GLY A 391 1.89 -3.07 25.77
CA GLY A 391 0.86 -3.16 26.80
C GLY A 391 1.33 -3.85 28.07
N PRO A 392 0.50 -3.84 29.13
CA PRO A 392 0.78 -4.56 30.37
C PRO A 392 0.45 -6.06 30.24
N TYR A 393 0.95 -6.67 29.16
CA TYR A 393 0.69 -8.08 28.84
C TYR A 393 1.28 -9.03 29.87
N ARG A 394 0.55 -10.11 30.14
CA ARG A 394 1.09 -11.33 30.73
C ARG A 394 1.38 -12.35 29.63
N VAL A 395 2.46 -13.11 29.77
CA VAL A 395 2.84 -14.13 28.78
C VAL A 395 2.50 -15.52 29.32
N VAL A 396 1.99 -16.38 28.42
CA VAL A 396 1.85 -17.81 28.66
C VAL A 396 2.69 -18.54 27.60
N GLU A 397 3.79 -19.11 28.05
CA GLU A 397 4.75 -19.77 27.17
C GLU A 397 4.40 -21.24 26.94
N ARG A 398 4.55 -21.71 25.73
CA ARG A 398 4.45 -23.11 25.33
C ARG A 398 5.65 -23.50 24.48
N ARG A 399 6.44 -24.42 24.98
CA ARG A 399 7.66 -24.93 24.30
C ARG A 399 7.46 -26.38 23.92
N SER A 400 7.66 -26.74 22.65
CA SER A 400 7.67 -28.13 22.17
C SER A 400 8.41 -28.23 20.84
N ASP A 401 9.16 -29.30 20.63
CA ASP A 401 9.82 -29.66 19.37
C ASP A 401 10.72 -28.54 18.79
N GLY A 402 11.37 -27.76 19.65
CA GLY A 402 12.26 -26.67 19.26
C GLY A 402 11.56 -25.43 18.75
N LEU A 403 10.22 -25.31 18.92
CA LEU A 403 9.43 -24.13 18.64
C LEU A 403 8.77 -23.62 19.90
N GLY A 404 8.96 -22.33 20.19
CA GLY A 404 8.21 -21.57 21.19
C GLY A 404 6.92 -21.00 20.60
N VAL A 405 5.85 -21.04 21.37
CA VAL A 405 4.63 -20.25 21.12
C VAL A 405 4.33 -19.47 22.38
N ASP A 406 4.39 -18.16 22.29
CA ASP A 406 4.14 -17.23 23.39
C ASP A 406 2.83 -16.51 23.16
N LEU A 407 1.87 -16.73 24.05
CA LEU A 407 0.60 -16.02 24.06
C LEU A 407 0.70 -14.84 25.01
N TRP A 408 0.61 -13.65 24.47
CA TRP A 408 0.62 -12.38 25.19
C TRP A 408 -0.81 -11.91 25.39
N LEU A 409 -1.26 -12.00 26.62
CA LEU A 409 -2.66 -11.79 27.02
C LEU A 409 -2.80 -10.41 27.67
N ALA A 410 -3.83 -9.67 27.28
CA ALA A 410 -4.20 -8.44 27.95
C ALA A 410 -4.65 -8.72 29.41
N PRO A 411 -4.60 -7.74 30.33
CA PRO A 411 -4.96 -7.95 31.73
C PRO A 411 -6.37 -8.46 31.94
N ASP A 412 -7.31 -8.06 31.09
CA ASP A 412 -8.73 -8.41 31.12
C ASP A 412 -9.07 -9.72 30.39
N ASP A 413 -8.11 -10.32 29.70
CA ASP A 413 -8.31 -11.58 29.01
C ASP A 413 -8.54 -12.74 30.00
N GLN A 414 -9.79 -13.24 30.03
CA GLN A 414 -10.19 -14.42 30.79
C GLN A 414 -10.09 -15.66 29.89
N VAL A 415 -8.92 -16.31 29.88
CA VAL A 415 -8.65 -17.44 28.99
C VAL A 415 -8.39 -18.70 29.77
N SER A 416 -9.09 -19.78 29.43
CA SER A 416 -8.86 -21.09 30.03
C SER A 416 -7.54 -21.72 29.56
N ALA A 417 -6.96 -22.60 30.35
CA ALA A 417 -5.77 -23.36 29.95
C ALA A 417 -6.03 -24.16 28.66
N ALA A 418 -7.22 -24.73 28.51
CA ALA A 418 -7.62 -25.46 27.31
C ALA A 418 -7.64 -24.58 26.06
N THR A 419 -8.10 -23.34 26.17
CA THR A 419 -8.08 -22.36 25.07
C THR A 419 -6.63 -22.00 24.70
N VAL A 420 -5.79 -21.75 25.71
CA VAL A 420 -4.35 -21.48 25.50
C VAL A 420 -3.68 -22.64 24.76
N ASP A 421 -3.93 -23.87 25.18
CA ASP A 421 -3.35 -25.06 24.55
C ASP A 421 -3.87 -25.22 23.12
N ALA A 422 -5.15 -25.05 22.87
CA ALA A 422 -5.75 -25.13 21.52
C ALA A 422 -5.18 -24.07 20.55
N LEU A 423 -5.00 -22.83 21.01
CA LEU A 423 -4.39 -21.76 20.22
C LEU A 423 -2.92 -22.08 19.89
N SER A 424 -2.15 -22.52 20.90
CA SER A 424 -0.74 -22.89 20.74
C SER A 424 -0.57 -24.06 19.79
N ASP A 425 -1.44 -25.07 19.87
CA ASP A 425 -1.41 -26.23 18.98
C ASP A 425 -1.78 -25.85 17.54
N ALA A 426 -2.72 -24.94 17.34
CA ALA A 426 -3.08 -24.44 16.02
C ALA A 426 -1.91 -23.70 15.36
N VAL A 427 -1.25 -22.81 16.10
CA VAL A 427 -0.07 -22.06 15.64
C VAL A 427 1.07 -23.01 15.30
N ARG A 428 1.36 -23.95 16.19
CA ARG A 428 2.43 -24.95 16.00
C ARG A 428 2.18 -25.84 14.79
N ALA A 429 0.96 -26.34 14.65
CA ALA A 429 0.57 -27.17 13.52
C ALA A 429 0.73 -26.43 12.20
N GLY A 430 0.28 -25.18 12.11
CA GLY A 430 0.47 -24.32 10.95
C GLY A 430 1.94 -24.09 10.62
N TRP A 431 2.76 -23.79 11.64
CA TRP A 431 4.19 -23.58 11.47
C TRP A 431 4.95 -24.82 10.98
N ILE A 432 4.66 -25.99 11.58
CA ILE A 432 5.27 -27.25 11.17
C ILE A 432 4.89 -27.58 9.73
N PHE A 433 3.62 -27.43 9.37
CA PHE A 433 3.18 -27.63 8.00
C PHE A 433 3.92 -26.72 7.01
N CYS A 434 3.92 -25.41 7.25
CA CYS A 434 4.57 -24.43 6.38
C CYS A 434 6.10 -24.68 6.29
N SER A 435 6.76 -25.00 7.41
CA SER A 435 8.19 -25.32 7.44
C SER A 435 8.54 -26.54 6.58
N ARG A 436 7.68 -27.56 6.58
CA ARG A 436 7.85 -28.77 5.74
C ARG A 436 7.53 -28.49 4.27
N ALA A 437 6.48 -27.71 4.02
CA ALA A 437 6.02 -27.44 2.65
C ALA A 437 6.92 -26.43 1.92
N PHE A 438 7.32 -25.34 2.59
CA PHE A 438 7.94 -24.17 1.97
C PHE A 438 9.39 -23.91 2.41
N GLY A 439 9.92 -24.74 3.29
CA GLY A 439 11.23 -24.55 3.89
C GLY A 439 11.18 -23.79 5.22
N ARG A 440 12.11 -24.12 6.11
CA ARG A 440 12.15 -23.57 7.47
C ARG A 440 12.62 -22.11 7.46
N LEU A 441 11.91 -21.24 8.17
CA LEU A 441 12.38 -19.91 8.52
C LEU A 441 13.25 -19.94 9.79
N PRO A 442 14.24 -19.04 9.93
CA PRO A 442 15.12 -18.99 11.11
C PRO A 442 14.42 -18.31 12.29
N ILE A 443 13.23 -18.77 12.64
CA ILE A 443 12.42 -18.30 13.75
C ILE A 443 12.21 -19.46 14.70
N ALA A 444 12.60 -19.27 15.97
CA ALA A 444 12.46 -20.25 17.02
C ALA A 444 11.21 -20.01 17.90
N GLU A 445 10.57 -18.86 17.74
CA GLU A 445 9.50 -18.41 18.61
C GLU A 445 8.44 -17.66 17.83
N ILE A 446 7.16 -17.96 18.07
CA ILE A 446 6.02 -17.27 17.49
C ILE A 446 5.26 -16.58 18.61
N ASN A 447 5.05 -15.29 18.46
CA ASN A 447 4.30 -14.46 19.38
C ASN A 447 2.86 -14.31 18.90
N VAL A 448 1.90 -14.63 19.72
CA VAL A 448 0.48 -14.35 19.51
C VAL A 448 0.02 -13.34 20.55
N VAL A 449 -0.37 -12.17 20.11
CA VAL A 449 -0.72 -11.05 20.99
C VAL A 449 -2.20 -10.77 20.89
N SER A 450 -2.89 -10.82 22.03
CA SER A 450 -4.27 -10.33 22.14
C SER A 450 -4.29 -8.82 21.95
N THR A 451 -5.07 -8.35 20.98
CA THR A 451 -5.20 -6.93 20.64
C THR A 451 -6.67 -6.54 20.53
N ARG A 452 -6.93 -5.24 20.40
CA ARG A 452 -8.25 -4.69 20.08
C ARG A 452 -8.45 -4.45 18.58
N LEU A 453 -7.60 -5.04 17.73
CA LEU A 453 -7.79 -5.00 16.29
C LEU A 453 -9.11 -5.71 15.91
N PRO A 454 -9.86 -5.20 14.93
CA PRO A 454 -11.08 -5.88 14.48
C PRO A 454 -10.77 -7.19 13.73
N GLU A 455 -9.55 -7.36 13.26
CA GLU A 455 -9.11 -8.55 12.53
C GLU A 455 -7.80 -9.11 13.11
N THR A 456 -7.68 -10.43 13.08
CA THR A 456 -6.41 -11.12 13.34
C THR A 456 -5.49 -10.98 12.14
N ARG A 457 -4.21 -10.63 12.37
CA ARG A 457 -3.22 -10.38 11.33
C ARG A 457 -1.87 -11.01 11.66
N GLY A 458 -1.33 -11.75 10.70
CA GLY A 458 -0.01 -12.38 10.80
C GLY A 458 1.10 -11.54 10.20
N PHE A 459 2.24 -11.57 10.87
CA PHE A 459 3.52 -10.98 10.46
C PHE A 459 4.62 -12.03 10.64
N LEU A 460 5.87 -11.66 10.41
CA LEU A 460 6.99 -12.56 10.57
C LEU A 460 7.15 -13.01 12.04
N GLY A 461 6.74 -14.23 12.36
CA GLY A 461 6.80 -14.75 13.72
C GLY A 461 5.91 -14.04 14.75
N LEU A 462 4.97 -13.21 14.29
CA LEU A 462 4.06 -12.44 15.13
C LEU A 462 2.64 -12.53 14.58
N VAL A 463 1.67 -12.81 15.45
CA VAL A 463 0.24 -12.74 15.13
C VAL A 463 -0.42 -11.74 16.09
N LEU A 464 -0.96 -10.66 15.56
CA LEU A 464 -1.83 -9.74 16.29
C LEU A 464 -3.26 -10.25 16.20
N SER A 465 -3.82 -10.73 17.31
CA SER A 465 -5.13 -11.38 17.34
C SER A 465 -6.20 -10.41 17.81
N GLY A 466 -7.24 -10.22 17.00
CA GLY A 466 -8.39 -9.38 17.34
C GLY A 466 -9.33 -9.99 18.40
N GLY A 467 -9.00 -11.16 18.92
CA GLY A 467 -9.71 -11.88 19.98
C GLY A 467 -9.09 -13.26 20.16
N LEU A 468 -9.37 -13.89 21.29
CA LEU A 468 -8.83 -15.21 21.63
C LEU A 468 -9.80 -16.37 21.32
N ASP A 469 -10.97 -16.08 20.81
CA ASP A 469 -11.94 -17.02 20.21
C ASP A 469 -11.64 -17.32 18.73
N THR A 470 -10.44 -16.92 18.30
CA THR A 470 -9.95 -17.05 16.92
C THR A 470 -9.94 -18.52 16.47
N SER A 471 -10.53 -18.78 15.31
CA SER A 471 -10.60 -20.14 14.77
C SER A 471 -9.22 -20.68 14.41
N ARG A 472 -9.06 -22.02 14.52
CA ARG A 472 -7.83 -22.71 14.12
C ARG A 472 -7.40 -22.39 12.68
N ASP A 473 -8.37 -22.32 11.77
CA ASP A 473 -8.12 -22.04 10.35
C ASP A 473 -7.56 -20.62 10.14
N LEU A 474 -8.08 -19.66 10.89
CA LEU A 474 -7.62 -18.29 10.87
C LEU A 474 -6.18 -18.19 11.39
N LEU A 475 -5.87 -18.83 12.52
CA LEU A 475 -4.50 -18.83 13.06
C LEU A 475 -3.50 -19.47 12.10
N VAL A 476 -3.83 -20.61 11.50
CA VAL A 476 -2.96 -21.26 10.51
C VAL A 476 -2.72 -20.37 9.30
N ARG A 477 -3.77 -19.67 8.83
CA ARG A 477 -3.65 -18.68 7.75
C ARG A 477 -2.68 -17.54 8.12
N GLU A 478 -2.83 -17.00 9.33
CA GLU A 478 -2.01 -15.88 9.76
C GLU A 478 -0.55 -16.31 10.05
N VAL A 479 -0.32 -17.52 10.50
CA VAL A 479 1.02 -18.11 10.59
C VAL A 479 1.65 -18.27 9.20
N ALA A 480 0.88 -18.69 8.19
CA ALA A 480 1.35 -18.83 6.81
C ALA A 480 1.82 -17.52 6.19
N ARG A 481 1.37 -16.37 6.71
CA ARG A 481 1.87 -15.04 6.31
C ARG A 481 3.35 -14.82 6.64
N SER A 482 3.93 -15.59 7.54
CA SER A 482 5.40 -15.57 7.74
C SER A 482 6.15 -15.94 6.45
N TRP A 483 5.57 -16.80 5.61
CA TRP A 483 6.10 -17.13 4.27
C TRP A 483 5.54 -16.19 3.21
N TRP A 484 4.21 -16.10 3.07
CA TRP A 484 3.52 -15.36 2.01
C TRP A 484 3.10 -13.98 2.47
N GLY A 485 3.86 -12.96 2.11
CA GLY A 485 3.68 -11.56 2.53
C GLY A 485 4.75 -11.04 3.49
N ASN A 486 5.60 -11.93 4.02
CA ASN A 486 6.77 -11.52 4.83
C ASN A 486 8.06 -12.08 4.22
N SER A 487 8.33 -13.37 4.28
CA SER A 487 9.54 -13.94 3.67
C SER A 487 9.51 -13.80 2.15
N VAL A 488 8.43 -14.18 1.51
CA VAL A 488 8.16 -13.93 0.09
C VAL A 488 7.13 -12.83 -0.01
N ASN A 489 7.50 -11.70 -0.58
CA ASN A 489 6.56 -10.63 -0.89
C ASN A 489 6.14 -10.72 -2.36
N ALA A 490 5.17 -9.93 -2.77
CA ALA A 490 4.68 -9.93 -4.13
C ALA A 490 4.70 -8.53 -4.73
N GLU A 491 4.97 -8.45 -6.02
CA GLU A 491 5.05 -7.22 -6.78
C GLU A 491 4.10 -7.21 -7.98
N GLY A 492 3.81 -6.02 -8.46
CA GLY A 492 2.99 -5.81 -9.65
C GLY A 492 1.51 -6.16 -9.49
N PRO A 493 0.77 -6.21 -10.61
CA PRO A 493 -0.63 -6.60 -10.63
C PRO A 493 -0.82 -8.02 -10.08
N GLY A 494 -1.77 -8.19 -9.17
CA GLY A 494 -2.02 -9.47 -8.50
C GLY A 494 -1.19 -9.73 -7.25
N SER A 495 -0.34 -8.79 -6.82
CA SER A 495 0.40 -8.92 -5.54
C SER A 495 -0.52 -9.28 -4.37
N TRP A 496 -1.69 -8.70 -4.29
CA TRP A 496 -2.64 -8.98 -3.22
C TRP A 496 -3.24 -10.39 -3.28
N TRP A 497 -3.34 -11.02 -4.45
CA TRP A 497 -3.69 -12.42 -4.53
C TRP A 497 -2.64 -13.30 -3.84
N VAL A 498 -1.37 -13.02 -4.03
CA VAL A 498 -0.29 -13.76 -3.34
C VAL A 498 -0.35 -13.52 -1.84
N LEU A 499 -0.56 -12.26 -1.42
CA LEU A 499 -0.58 -11.87 -0.01
C LEU A 499 -1.81 -12.37 0.76
N GLU A 500 -2.94 -12.62 0.09
CA GLU A 500 -4.19 -13.05 0.73
C GLU A 500 -4.60 -14.48 0.32
N GLY A 501 -4.47 -14.84 -0.95
CA GLY A 501 -4.89 -16.13 -1.49
C GLY A 501 -3.97 -17.29 -1.11
N PHE A 502 -2.64 -17.06 -1.13
CA PHE A 502 -1.67 -18.09 -0.75
C PHE A 502 -1.77 -18.48 0.73
N PRO A 503 -1.85 -17.54 1.70
CA PRO A 503 -2.12 -17.91 3.09
C PRO A 503 -3.45 -18.63 3.28
N ALA A 504 -4.51 -18.21 2.57
CA ALA A 504 -5.82 -18.86 2.66
C ALA A 504 -5.79 -20.30 2.13
N TRP A 505 -5.18 -20.54 0.95
CA TRP A 505 -4.97 -21.88 0.44
C TRP A 505 -4.06 -22.72 1.34
N THR A 506 -3.00 -22.13 1.89
CA THR A 506 -2.08 -22.81 2.80
C THR A 506 -2.81 -23.32 4.05
N ALA A 507 -3.73 -22.54 4.61
CA ALA A 507 -4.55 -22.98 5.74
C ALA A 507 -5.41 -24.20 5.37
N ILE A 508 -6.04 -24.21 4.19
CA ILE A 508 -6.81 -25.35 3.68
C ILE A 508 -5.92 -26.59 3.50
N ALA A 509 -4.74 -26.40 2.92
CA ALA A 509 -3.78 -27.49 2.70
C ALA A 509 -3.26 -28.08 4.02
N ALA A 510 -2.93 -27.21 4.99
CA ALA A 510 -2.50 -27.61 6.32
C ALA A 510 -3.58 -28.43 7.05
N ARG A 511 -4.83 -27.97 7.00
CA ARG A 511 -5.96 -28.69 7.58
C ARG A 511 -6.19 -30.05 6.91
N GLY A 512 -6.02 -30.12 5.59
CA GLY A 512 -6.06 -31.41 4.89
C GLY A 512 -4.97 -32.37 5.30
N ALA A 513 -3.76 -31.87 5.56
CA ALA A 513 -2.64 -32.68 6.04
C ALA A 513 -2.81 -33.17 7.49
N LEU A 514 -3.52 -32.40 8.34
CA LEU A 514 -3.75 -32.71 9.75
C LEU A 514 -5.00 -33.57 9.98
N ASP A 515 -6.09 -33.23 9.32
CA ASP A 515 -7.41 -33.75 9.62
C ASP A 515 -7.99 -34.63 8.46
N GLY A 516 -7.19 -34.81 7.41
CA GLY A 516 -7.54 -35.68 6.27
C GLY A 516 -8.14 -34.94 5.05
N ASP A 517 -8.12 -35.63 3.93
CA ASP A 517 -8.51 -35.06 2.63
C ASP A 517 -10.00 -34.64 2.56
N THR A 518 -10.88 -35.33 3.28
CA THR A 518 -12.30 -34.95 3.38
C THR A 518 -12.47 -33.56 3.97
N VAL A 519 -11.67 -33.19 4.96
CA VAL A 519 -11.67 -31.84 5.56
C VAL A 519 -11.16 -30.82 4.54
N ARG A 520 -10.08 -31.12 3.84
CA ARG A 520 -9.58 -30.25 2.77
C ARG A 520 -10.63 -29.99 1.70
N GLN A 521 -11.29 -31.04 1.18
CA GLN A 521 -12.32 -30.90 0.16
C GLN A 521 -13.52 -30.08 0.64
N ARG A 522 -13.91 -30.22 1.91
CA ARG A 522 -14.97 -29.40 2.50
C ARG A 522 -14.54 -27.93 2.51
N LEU A 523 -13.35 -27.59 3.03
CA LEU A 523 -12.85 -26.23 3.10
C LEU A 523 -12.68 -25.57 1.73
N VAL A 524 -12.27 -26.34 0.71
CA VAL A 524 -12.26 -25.88 -0.69
C VAL A 524 -13.66 -25.53 -1.16
N ARG A 525 -14.65 -26.42 -0.94
CA ARG A 525 -16.05 -26.13 -1.29
C ARG A 525 -16.58 -24.90 -0.55
N ASP A 526 -16.24 -24.73 0.71
CA ASP A 526 -16.63 -23.56 1.49
C ASP A 526 -16.01 -22.27 0.92
N ALA A 527 -14.77 -22.32 0.43
CA ALA A 527 -14.16 -21.19 -0.26
C ALA A 527 -14.86 -20.89 -1.60
N GLU A 528 -15.16 -21.92 -2.39
CA GLU A 528 -15.91 -21.77 -3.64
C GLU A 528 -17.33 -21.22 -3.41
N VAL A 529 -18.02 -21.65 -2.36
CA VAL A 529 -19.35 -21.13 -2.00
C VAL A 529 -19.27 -19.66 -1.62
N ARG A 530 -18.31 -19.28 -0.78
CA ARG A 530 -18.10 -17.85 -0.42
C ARG A 530 -17.78 -17.01 -1.64
N TRP A 531 -16.90 -17.50 -2.52
CA TRP A 531 -16.61 -16.82 -3.78
C TRP A 531 -17.87 -16.60 -4.62
N ARG A 532 -18.61 -17.67 -4.92
CA ARG A 532 -19.84 -17.58 -5.74
C ARG A 532 -20.93 -16.72 -5.12
N ALA A 533 -20.99 -16.65 -3.79
CA ALA A 533 -21.94 -15.77 -3.08
C ALA A 533 -21.56 -14.31 -3.20
N ALA A 534 -20.25 -13.97 -3.15
CA ALA A 534 -19.76 -12.59 -3.23
C ALA A 534 -19.57 -12.09 -4.67
N ALA A 535 -19.36 -12.99 -5.64
CA ALA A 535 -19.08 -12.65 -7.03
C ALA A 535 -20.18 -11.79 -7.71
N PRO A 536 -21.48 -12.03 -7.53
CA PRO A 536 -22.51 -11.22 -8.17
C PRO A 536 -22.47 -9.73 -7.75
N GLU A 537 -22.20 -9.45 -6.49
CA GLU A 537 -22.10 -8.08 -5.99
C GLU A 537 -20.79 -7.40 -6.41
N ALA A 538 -19.71 -8.17 -6.48
CA ALA A 538 -18.38 -7.67 -6.83
C ALA A 538 -18.11 -7.64 -8.35
N GLY A 539 -18.97 -8.23 -9.18
CA GLY A 539 -18.76 -8.37 -10.62
C GLY A 539 -17.71 -9.42 -11.00
N ASP A 540 -17.35 -10.31 -10.08
CA ASP A 540 -16.32 -11.36 -10.22
C ASP A 540 -15.00 -10.92 -10.91
N PRO A 541 -14.37 -9.83 -10.45
CA PRO A 541 -13.20 -9.26 -11.12
C PRO A 541 -12.01 -10.22 -11.11
N PRO A 542 -11.08 -10.08 -12.07
CA PRO A 542 -9.81 -10.79 -12.05
C PRO A 542 -9.03 -10.55 -10.77
N LEU A 543 -8.38 -11.59 -10.24
CA LEU A 543 -7.60 -11.49 -8.99
C LEU A 543 -6.44 -10.47 -9.07
N THR A 544 -5.93 -10.21 -10.28
CA THR A 544 -4.88 -9.21 -10.51
C THR A 544 -5.36 -7.77 -10.38
N THR A 545 -6.66 -7.53 -10.39
CA THR A 545 -7.25 -6.19 -10.24
C THR A 545 -7.73 -5.90 -8.81
N LEU A 546 -7.82 -6.92 -7.97
CA LEU A 546 -8.32 -6.80 -6.61
C LEU A 546 -7.27 -6.21 -5.67
N VAL A 547 -7.75 -5.32 -4.78
CA VAL A 547 -6.94 -4.73 -3.70
C VAL A 547 -7.74 -4.73 -2.40
N PRO A 548 -7.09 -4.81 -1.22
CA PRO A 548 -7.78 -4.72 0.06
C PRO A 548 -8.58 -3.42 0.20
N GLY A 549 -9.74 -3.51 0.83
CA GLY A 549 -10.63 -2.37 1.03
C GLY A 549 -11.50 -2.00 -0.18
N ALA A 550 -11.26 -2.60 -1.36
CA ALA A 550 -12.15 -2.45 -2.51
C ALA A 550 -13.35 -3.41 -2.40
N PRO A 551 -14.48 -3.12 -3.06
CA PRO A 551 -15.54 -4.09 -3.26
C PRO A 551 -14.98 -5.41 -3.82
N GLY A 552 -15.33 -6.52 -3.23
CA GLY A 552 -14.81 -7.83 -3.63
C GLY A 552 -13.43 -8.19 -3.07
N ALA A 553 -12.85 -7.42 -2.14
CA ALA A 553 -11.58 -7.76 -1.51
C ALA A 553 -11.58 -9.16 -0.85
N ASP A 554 -12.71 -9.63 -0.36
CA ASP A 554 -12.87 -10.98 0.19
C ASP A 554 -12.69 -12.09 -0.85
N LEU A 555 -12.84 -11.77 -2.13
CA LEU A 555 -12.55 -12.69 -3.24
C LEU A 555 -11.06 -13.03 -3.31
N LEU A 556 -10.16 -12.15 -2.87
CA LEU A 556 -8.73 -12.45 -2.79
C LEU A 556 -8.47 -13.72 -1.99
N ARG A 557 -9.21 -13.95 -0.92
CA ARG A 557 -9.09 -15.13 -0.06
C ARG A 557 -9.86 -16.33 -0.64
N SER A 558 -11.12 -16.14 -0.97
CA SER A 558 -12.02 -17.23 -1.38
C SER A 558 -11.76 -17.70 -2.82
N LYS A 559 -11.83 -16.81 -3.82
CA LYS A 559 -11.49 -17.08 -5.22
C LYS A 559 -10.01 -17.42 -5.36
N GLY A 560 -9.13 -16.72 -4.62
CA GLY A 560 -7.69 -16.95 -4.65
C GLY A 560 -7.30 -18.36 -4.17
N ALA A 561 -7.91 -18.84 -3.09
CA ALA A 561 -7.66 -20.21 -2.61
C ALA A 561 -8.24 -21.26 -3.57
N ALA A 562 -9.43 -21.04 -4.13
CA ALA A 562 -10.03 -21.93 -5.13
C ALA A 562 -9.18 -22.03 -6.40
N ALA A 563 -8.61 -20.90 -6.85
CA ALA A 563 -7.70 -20.85 -8.00
C ALA A 563 -6.44 -21.70 -7.79
N LEU A 564 -5.80 -21.56 -6.62
CA LEU A 564 -4.61 -22.36 -6.27
C LEU A 564 -4.94 -23.85 -6.16
N GLU A 565 -6.11 -24.19 -5.62
CA GLU A 565 -6.54 -25.59 -5.57
C GLU A 565 -6.84 -26.17 -6.97
N ALA A 566 -7.37 -25.37 -7.89
CA ALA A 566 -7.55 -25.76 -9.28
C ALA A 566 -6.18 -25.98 -9.97
N ALA A 567 -5.22 -25.10 -9.74
CA ALA A 567 -3.85 -25.25 -10.24
C ALA A 567 -3.16 -26.51 -9.70
N ARG A 568 -3.34 -26.81 -8.39
CA ARG A 568 -2.82 -28.03 -7.77
C ARG A 568 -3.37 -29.28 -8.42
N ARG A 569 -4.68 -29.31 -8.73
CA ARG A 569 -5.31 -30.45 -9.42
C ARG A 569 -4.77 -30.63 -10.85
N ALA A 570 -4.51 -29.55 -11.55
CA ALA A 570 -3.97 -29.57 -12.91
C ALA A 570 -2.50 -30.04 -12.95
N ALA A 571 -1.65 -29.49 -12.07
CA ALA A 571 -0.24 -29.86 -12.01
C ALA A 571 0.03 -31.22 -11.35
N GLY A 572 -0.91 -31.72 -10.54
CA GLY A 572 -0.70 -32.83 -9.64
C GLY A 572 0.01 -32.45 -8.34
N ASP A 573 -0.23 -33.21 -7.27
CA ASP A 573 0.21 -32.89 -5.91
C ASP A 573 1.72 -32.73 -5.76
N ALA A 574 2.49 -33.58 -6.41
CA ALA A 574 3.95 -33.59 -6.27
C ALA A 574 4.56 -32.36 -6.96
N SER A 575 4.20 -32.12 -8.21
CA SER A 575 4.72 -30.99 -9.01
C SER A 575 4.30 -29.66 -8.43
N PHE A 576 3.04 -29.52 -7.99
CA PHE A 576 2.56 -28.30 -7.36
C PHE A 576 3.29 -27.99 -6.04
N ARG A 577 3.51 -29.01 -5.18
CA ARG A 577 4.25 -28.82 -3.92
C ARG A 577 5.70 -28.41 -4.16
N GLU A 578 6.35 -29.01 -5.14
CA GLU A 578 7.73 -28.66 -5.50
C GLU A 578 7.81 -27.23 -6.03
N ALA A 579 6.91 -26.83 -6.93
CA ALA A 579 6.84 -25.46 -7.43
C ALA A 579 6.61 -24.44 -6.31
N MET A 580 5.66 -24.68 -5.41
CA MET A 580 5.40 -23.81 -4.27
C MET A 580 6.61 -23.71 -3.33
N ARG A 581 7.34 -24.82 -3.14
CA ARG A 581 8.57 -24.85 -2.38
C ARG A 581 9.69 -24.07 -3.07
N SER A 582 9.86 -24.23 -4.37
CA SER A 582 10.84 -23.49 -5.18
C SER A 582 10.59 -21.99 -5.08
N ILE A 583 9.36 -21.55 -5.33
CA ILE A 583 8.96 -20.14 -5.17
C ILE A 583 9.34 -19.61 -3.79
N ALA A 584 9.01 -20.36 -2.73
CA ALA A 584 9.27 -19.92 -1.36
C ALA A 584 10.77 -19.84 -1.01
N LEU A 585 11.61 -20.67 -1.62
CA LEU A 585 13.05 -20.68 -1.39
C LEU A 585 13.80 -19.68 -2.26
N GLU A 586 13.46 -19.61 -3.55
CA GLU A 586 14.13 -18.74 -4.53
C GLU A 586 13.82 -17.26 -4.29
N HIS A 587 12.58 -16.96 -3.88
CA HIS A 587 12.15 -15.60 -3.57
C HIS A 587 12.19 -15.27 -2.07
N ARG A 588 12.93 -16.05 -1.30
CA ARG A 588 13.09 -15.82 0.15
C ARG A 588 13.71 -14.45 0.41
N ASN A 589 13.08 -13.67 1.28
CA ASN A 589 13.44 -12.27 1.59
C ASN A 589 13.41 -11.35 0.35
N GLY A 590 12.68 -11.75 -0.68
CA GLY A 590 12.56 -11.04 -1.94
C GLY A 590 11.12 -10.90 -2.40
N TRP A 591 10.99 -10.66 -3.69
CA TRP A 591 9.74 -10.36 -4.36
C TRP A 591 9.46 -11.39 -5.45
N VAL A 592 8.19 -11.72 -5.64
CA VAL A 592 7.74 -12.60 -6.72
C VAL A 592 6.63 -11.92 -7.52
N SER A 593 6.73 -11.97 -8.84
CA SER A 593 5.66 -11.52 -9.73
C SER A 593 4.67 -12.67 -10.00
N VAL A 594 3.44 -12.32 -10.39
CA VAL A 594 2.44 -13.32 -10.83
C VAL A 594 2.97 -14.14 -12.01
N GLN A 595 3.73 -13.52 -12.93
CA GLN A 595 4.31 -14.23 -14.06
C GLN A 595 5.34 -15.27 -13.61
N ALA A 596 6.23 -14.94 -12.68
CA ALA A 596 7.20 -15.89 -12.14
C ALA A 596 6.51 -17.09 -11.44
N ILE A 597 5.37 -16.83 -10.75
CA ILE A 597 4.55 -17.89 -10.17
C ILE A 597 3.97 -18.82 -11.25
N LEU A 598 3.41 -18.25 -12.32
CA LEU A 598 2.85 -19.03 -13.44
C LEU A 598 3.92 -19.90 -14.12
N ASP A 599 5.11 -19.34 -14.31
CA ASP A 599 6.25 -20.05 -14.91
C ASP A 599 6.73 -21.21 -14.03
N ALA A 600 6.81 -21.00 -12.71
CA ALA A 600 7.21 -22.03 -11.75
C ALA A 600 6.18 -23.16 -11.62
N LEU A 601 4.87 -22.84 -11.72
CA LEU A 601 3.79 -23.82 -11.61
C LEU A 601 3.64 -24.68 -12.88
N GLY A 602 4.20 -24.27 -14.01
CA GLY A 602 4.16 -24.97 -15.28
C GLY A 602 2.89 -24.74 -16.11
N ALA A 603 2.91 -25.18 -17.36
CA ALA A 603 1.93 -24.82 -18.37
C ALA A 603 0.49 -25.21 -18.01
N ASP A 604 0.26 -26.41 -17.49
CA ASP A 604 -1.09 -26.90 -17.17
C ASP A 604 -1.73 -26.11 -16.03
N ALA A 605 -0.97 -25.87 -14.95
CA ALA A 605 -1.44 -25.04 -13.84
C ALA A 605 -1.63 -23.58 -14.25
N ALA A 606 -0.71 -23.03 -15.05
CA ALA A 606 -0.81 -21.67 -15.57
C ALA A 606 -2.05 -21.50 -16.47
N ALA A 607 -2.36 -22.45 -17.34
CA ALA A 607 -3.56 -22.41 -18.17
C ALA A 607 -4.86 -22.36 -17.35
N VAL A 608 -4.91 -23.13 -16.25
CA VAL A 608 -6.05 -23.14 -15.33
C VAL A 608 -6.13 -21.85 -14.51
N LEU A 609 -5.00 -21.25 -14.13
CA LEU A 609 -4.97 -20.02 -13.32
C LEU A 609 -5.35 -18.75 -14.11
N ARG A 610 -5.01 -18.68 -15.40
CA ARG A 610 -5.23 -17.48 -16.22
C ARG A 610 -6.65 -16.92 -16.16
N PRO A 611 -7.74 -17.72 -16.26
CA PRO A 611 -9.11 -17.22 -16.16
C PRO A 611 -9.48 -16.63 -14.78
N TYR A 612 -8.74 -16.95 -13.71
CA TYR A 612 -8.95 -16.36 -12.39
C TYR A 612 -8.17 -15.05 -12.23
N LEU A 613 -7.05 -14.94 -12.94
CA LEU A 613 -6.09 -13.84 -12.74
C LEU A 613 -6.34 -12.65 -13.68
N PHE A 614 -6.80 -12.92 -14.91
CA PHE A 614 -6.91 -11.93 -15.99
C PHE A 614 -8.35 -11.91 -16.63
#